data_0dc8007de45f6c1742166002e10f8aa4
#
_entry.id   0dc8007de45f6c1742166002e10f8aa4
#
_cell.length_a   1.000
_cell.length_b   1.000
_cell.length_c   1.000
_cell.angle_alpha   90.00
_cell.angle_beta   90.00
_cell.angle_gamma   90.00
#
_symmetry.space_group_name_H-M   'P 1'
#
loop_
_entity.id
_entity.type
_entity.pdbx_description
1 polymer ?
#
loop_
_entity_poly.entity_id
_entity_poly.type
_entity_poly.pdbx_seq_one_letter_code
_entity_poly.pdbx_strand_id
1 'polypeptide(L)'
;MKRTILFFTFTALVFSLSAQNSVVIKLNEHTKYRGYNTMEAFQKRRSVNIYETRDLSLQDLSDLLWAANGINRPENGKKTAPSAMNSQDVDIYVSRADGTYFYNAITNDLVLVTTEDLRPLMDGNRPLGTPVILLLVSDMSRYKNYSPGNAERNKHFFEMGAIDAGIVSQNISLFCAANDLGTRPRASMNQVALRKALNLKESQVMWLNHPVGYPK
;
A
#
# COMPACT_ATOMS: atom_id res chain seq x y z
N MET A 1 -47.57 -14.20 56.90
CA MET A 1 -46.26 -14.00 56.25
C MET A 1 -46.41 -14.24 54.75
N LYS A 2 -46.54 -13.18 53.96
CA LYS A 2 -46.66 -13.27 52.48
C LYS A 2 -45.23 -13.15 51.89
N ARG A 3 -44.75 -14.19 51.24
CA ARG A 3 -43.46 -14.15 50.49
C ARG A 3 -43.68 -13.57 49.10
N THR A 4 -43.08 -12.42 48.83
CA THR A 4 -43.05 -11.79 47.52
C THR A 4 -41.85 -12.36 46.77
N ILE A 5 -42.08 -13.08 45.65
CA ILE A 5 -41.06 -13.58 44.76
C ILE A 5 -40.83 -12.51 43.68
N LEU A 6 -39.62 -11.94 43.63
CA LEU A 6 -39.18 -10.94 42.66
C LEU A 6 -38.55 -11.72 41.46
N PHE A 7 -39.22 -11.68 40.29
CA PHE A 7 -38.63 -12.22 39.06
C PHE A 7 -37.71 -11.15 38.42
N PHE A 8 -36.43 -11.45 38.36
CA PHE A 8 -35.46 -10.69 37.55
C PHE A 8 -35.50 -11.23 36.14
N THR A 9 -36.02 -10.48 35.18
CA THR A 9 -35.89 -10.78 33.73
C THR A 9 -34.54 -10.27 33.25
N PHE A 10 -33.64 -11.20 32.93
CA PHE A 10 -32.34 -10.91 32.32
C PHE A 10 -32.55 -10.77 30.82
N THR A 11 -32.54 -9.53 30.31
CA THR A 11 -32.60 -9.26 28.87
C THR A 11 -31.20 -9.40 28.29
N ALA A 12 -30.93 -10.52 27.62
CA ALA A 12 -29.69 -10.72 26.90
C ALA A 12 -29.69 -9.86 25.64
N LEU A 13 -28.84 -8.82 25.62
CA LEU A 13 -28.57 -8.00 24.45
C LEU A 13 -27.67 -8.81 23.49
N VAL A 14 -28.24 -9.38 22.44
CA VAL A 14 -27.49 -10.07 21.38
C VAL A 14 -26.86 -9.01 20.47
N PHE A 15 -25.57 -8.74 20.65
CA PHE A 15 -24.79 -7.99 19.68
C PHE A 15 -24.56 -8.89 18.45
N SER A 16 -25.30 -8.64 17.38
CA SER A 16 -24.98 -9.21 16.07
C SER A 16 -23.69 -8.55 15.56
N LEU A 17 -22.56 -9.24 15.68
CA LEU A 17 -21.34 -8.89 14.98
C LEU A 17 -21.60 -9.14 13.49
N SER A 18 -21.92 -8.08 12.76
CA SER A 18 -21.97 -8.11 11.31
C SER A 18 -20.53 -8.30 10.82
N ALA A 19 -20.17 -9.49 10.38
CA ALA A 19 -18.91 -9.72 9.67
C ALA A 19 -18.98 -8.92 8.38
N GLN A 20 -18.29 -7.77 8.36
CA GLN A 20 -18.15 -6.94 7.17
C GLN A 20 -17.30 -7.75 6.18
N ASN A 21 -17.95 -8.38 5.19
CA ASN A 21 -17.25 -9.03 4.09
C ASN A 21 -16.40 -7.97 3.39
N SER A 22 -15.10 -7.94 3.68
CA SER A 22 -14.17 -7.06 2.99
C SER A 22 -14.13 -7.43 1.52
N VAL A 23 -14.37 -6.45 0.65
CA VAL A 23 -14.23 -6.65 -0.81
C VAL A 23 -12.75 -6.95 -1.08
N VAL A 24 -12.51 -8.07 -1.75
CA VAL A 24 -11.16 -8.54 -2.07
C VAL A 24 -11.05 -8.74 -3.59
N ILE A 25 -10.04 -8.13 -4.20
CA ILE A 25 -9.68 -8.37 -5.60
C ILE A 25 -8.47 -9.30 -5.62
N LYS A 26 -8.67 -10.52 -6.12
CA LYS A 26 -7.56 -11.44 -6.34
C LYS A 26 -6.67 -10.94 -7.47
N LEU A 27 -5.38 -10.88 -7.20
CA LEU A 27 -4.37 -10.58 -8.19
C LEU A 27 -3.96 -11.86 -8.93
N ASN A 28 -3.46 -11.68 -10.15
CA ASN A 28 -2.90 -12.77 -10.92
C ASN A 28 -1.55 -13.20 -10.34
N GLU A 29 -1.13 -14.42 -10.64
CA GLU A 29 0.26 -14.82 -10.42
C GLU A 29 1.18 -13.93 -11.27
N HIS A 30 2.34 -13.59 -10.71
CA HIS A 30 3.31 -12.76 -11.42
C HIS A 30 3.91 -13.50 -12.63
N THR A 31 4.10 -12.75 -13.70
CA THR A 31 4.72 -13.26 -14.93
C THR A 31 6.22 -13.47 -14.72
N LYS A 32 6.71 -14.70 -15.00
CA LYS A 32 8.12 -15.05 -14.76
C LYS A 32 9.08 -14.31 -15.69
N TYR A 33 8.67 -14.10 -16.95
CA TYR A 33 9.50 -13.49 -17.98
C TYR A 33 8.69 -12.41 -18.70
N ARG A 34 8.97 -11.15 -18.41
CA ARG A 34 8.37 -10.01 -19.11
C ARG A 34 9.26 -8.79 -19.05
N GLY A 35 9.00 -7.89 -19.97
CA GLY A 35 9.66 -6.59 -20.03
C GLY A 35 11.09 -6.67 -20.56
N TYR A 36 11.73 -5.52 -20.54
CA TYR A 36 13.13 -5.38 -20.93
C TYR A 36 14.07 -5.90 -19.84
N ASN A 37 15.31 -6.22 -20.22
CA ASN A 37 16.32 -6.60 -19.23
C ASN A 37 16.68 -5.41 -18.31
N THR A 38 17.39 -5.70 -17.23
CA THR A 38 17.71 -4.71 -16.19
C THR A 38 18.47 -3.50 -16.74
N MET A 39 19.42 -3.68 -17.67
CA MET A 39 20.21 -2.58 -18.22
C MET A 39 19.36 -1.68 -19.12
N GLU A 40 18.47 -2.25 -19.89
CA GLU A 40 17.51 -1.50 -20.70
C GLU A 40 16.49 -0.76 -19.81
N ALA A 41 16.05 -1.37 -18.70
CA ALA A 41 15.19 -0.70 -17.73
C ALA A 41 15.88 0.55 -17.14
N PHE A 42 17.17 0.46 -16.79
CA PHE A 42 17.94 1.64 -16.34
C PHE A 42 18.04 2.73 -17.43
N GLN A 43 18.28 2.35 -18.68
CA GLN A 43 18.35 3.29 -19.81
C GLN A 43 17.01 3.99 -20.07
N LYS A 44 15.91 3.26 -19.96
CA LYS A 44 14.54 3.77 -20.21
C LYS A 44 13.93 4.52 -19.03
N ARG A 45 14.39 4.26 -17.80
CA ARG A 45 13.81 4.86 -16.59
C ARG A 45 13.84 6.39 -16.64
N ARG A 46 12.67 6.98 -16.62
CA ARG A 46 12.44 8.43 -16.56
C ARG A 46 11.20 8.75 -15.74
N SER A 47 11.08 9.98 -15.25
CA SER A 47 9.85 10.49 -14.66
C SER A 47 8.84 10.79 -15.76
N VAL A 48 7.62 10.23 -15.61
CA VAL A 48 6.49 10.46 -16.51
C VAL A 48 5.46 11.33 -15.80
N ASN A 49 4.90 12.31 -16.53
CA ASN A 49 3.98 13.30 -15.98
C ASN A 49 2.60 13.29 -16.64
N ILE A 50 2.47 12.61 -17.78
CA ILE A 50 1.26 12.59 -18.60
C ILE A 50 0.95 11.13 -18.90
N TYR A 51 -0.28 10.72 -18.57
CA TYR A 51 -0.72 9.34 -18.65
C TYR A 51 -1.96 9.24 -19.54
N GLU A 52 -2.16 8.07 -20.14
CA GLU A 52 -3.45 7.69 -20.70
C GLU A 52 -4.49 7.53 -19.59
N THR A 53 -5.76 7.67 -19.90
CA THR A 53 -6.85 7.52 -18.94
C THR A 53 -7.31 6.06 -18.75
N ARG A 54 -6.81 5.14 -19.61
CA ARG A 54 -7.17 3.71 -19.50
C ARG A 54 -6.57 3.09 -18.25
N ASP A 55 -7.32 2.22 -17.63
CA ASP A 55 -6.88 1.46 -16.45
C ASP A 55 -5.69 0.55 -16.80
N LEU A 56 -4.87 0.26 -15.78
CA LEU A 56 -3.90 -0.82 -15.90
C LEU A 56 -4.64 -2.15 -16.04
N SER A 57 -4.10 -3.05 -16.88
CA SER A 57 -4.58 -4.42 -16.88
C SER A 57 -4.36 -5.04 -15.50
N LEU A 58 -5.20 -6.02 -15.13
CA LEU A 58 -5.02 -6.74 -13.86
C LEU A 58 -3.64 -7.42 -13.81
N GLN A 59 -3.11 -7.89 -14.94
CA GLN A 59 -1.79 -8.51 -15.00
C GLN A 59 -0.68 -7.48 -14.77
N ASP A 60 -0.75 -6.28 -15.39
CA ASP A 60 0.24 -5.23 -15.17
C ASP A 60 0.25 -4.78 -13.71
N LEU A 61 -0.92 -4.63 -13.09
CA LEU A 61 -1.04 -4.27 -11.69
C LEU A 61 -0.49 -5.37 -10.77
N SER A 62 -0.79 -6.64 -11.06
CA SER A 62 -0.32 -7.80 -10.28
C SER A 62 1.20 -7.91 -10.31
N ASP A 63 1.78 -7.83 -11.51
CA ASP A 63 3.23 -7.91 -11.71
C ASP A 63 3.96 -6.72 -11.09
N LEU A 64 3.39 -5.51 -11.20
CA LEU A 64 3.91 -4.29 -10.59
C LEU A 64 3.98 -4.41 -9.07
N LEU A 65 2.91 -4.86 -8.43
CA LEU A 65 2.83 -4.98 -6.97
C LEU A 65 3.75 -6.06 -6.45
N TRP A 66 3.82 -7.20 -7.16
CA TRP A 66 4.76 -8.25 -6.83
C TRP A 66 6.21 -7.77 -6.97
N ALA A 67 6.56 -7.11 -8.07
CA ALA A 67 7.91 -6.58 -8.28
C ALA A 67 8.27 -5.53 -7.23
N ALA A 68 7.32 -4.68 -6.83
CA ALA A 68 7.53 -3.63 -5.84
C ALA A 68 7.88 -4.18 -4.47
N ASN A 69 7.05 -5.08 -3.91
CA ASN A 69 7.19 -5.58 -2.54
C ASN A 69 6.49 -6.93 -2.31
N GLY A 70 6.38 -7.79 -3.34
CA GLY A 70 5.79 -9.11 -3.25
C GLY A 70 6.71 -10.13 -2.60
N ILE A 71 6.16 -11.29 -2.21
CA ILE A 71 6.92 -12.41 -1.66
C ILE A 71 7.59 -13.15 -2.80
N ASN A 72 8.94 -13.18 -2.81
CA ASN A 72 9.74 -13.93 -3.80
C ASN A 72 10.43 -15.17 -3.20
N ARG A 73 10.31 -15.35 -1.90
CA ARG A 73 10.84 -16.51 -1.15
C ARG A 73 9.75 -17.03 -0.21
N PRO A 74 8.76 -17.78 -0.75
CA PRO A 74 7.60 -18.24 0.01
C PRO A 74 7.98 -19.13 1.20
N GLU A 75 9.08 -19.86 1.12
CA GLU A 75 9.58 -20.72 2.20
C GLU A 75 9.95 -19.97 3.48
N ASN A 76 10.20 -18.65 3.40
CA ASN A 76 10.55 -17.82 4.57
C ASN A 76 9.88 -16.45 4.58
N GLY A 77 8.92 -16.22 3.66
CA GLY A 77 8.10 -15.01 3.58
C GLY A 77 8.87 -13.73 3.23
N LYS A 78 10.10 -13.85 2.68
CA LYS A 78 10.88 -12.69 2.28
C LYS A 78 10.40 -12.11 0.97
N LYS A 79 10.60 -10.80 0.84
CA LYS A 79 10.05 -9.99 -0.25
C LYS A 79 11.09 -9.64 -1.31
N THR A 80 10.62 -9.12 -2.43
CA THR A 80 11.44 -8.57 -3.52
C THR A 80 12.28 -7.39 -3.05
N ALA A 81 11.73 -6.54 -2.18
CA ALA A 81 12.46 -5.46 -1.54
C ALA A 81 13.06 -5.93 -0.20
N PRO A 82 14.37 -5.73 0.05
CA PRO A 82 14.92 -5.89 1.38
C PRO A 82 14.41 -4.77 2.30
N SER A 83 14.48 -5.01 3.61
CA SER A 83 14.19 -3.99 4.64
C SER A 83 15.17 -4.07 5.79
N ALA A 84 15.42 -2.94 6.44
CA ALA A 84 16.28 -2.87 7.60
C ALA A 84 15.79 -3.86 8.70
N MET A 85 16.70 -4.64 9.25
CA MET A 85 16.41 -5.68 10.27
C MET A 85 15.32 -6.68 9.85
N ASN A 86 15.05 -6.82 8.56
CA ASN A 86 13.94 -7.62 8.02
C ASN A 86 12.58 -7.24 8.64
N SER A 87 12.38 -5.96 8.91
CA SER A 87 11.14 -5.42 9.48
C SER A 87 9.94 -5.59 8.56
N GLN A 88 10.18 -5.63 7.24
CA GLN A 88 9.15 -5.66 6.19
C GLN A 88 8.07 -4.58 6.41
N ASP A 89 8.51 -3.43 6.89
CA ASP A 89 7.68 -2.34 7.37
C ASP A 89 6.84 -1.64 6.29
N VAL A 90 7.28 -1.69 5.01
CA VAL A 90 6.61 -0.98 3.93
C VAL A 90 5.35 -1.70 3.46
N ASP A 91 4.23 -1.01 3.57
CA ASP A 91 2.94 -1.36 3.01
C ASP A 91 2.66 -0.54 1.76
N ILE A 92 1.93 -1.12 0.80
CA ILE A 92 1.47 -0.44 -0.41
C ILE A 92 -0.05 -0.31 -0.37
N TYR A 93 -0.54 0.93 -0.45
CA TYR A 93 -1.95 1.21 -0.71
C TYR A 93 -2.11 1.57 -2.17
N VAL A 94 -3.13 0.99 -2.81
CA VAL A 94 -3.44 1.13 -4.24
C VAL A 94 -4.72 1.95 -4.36
N SER A 95 -4.61 3.21 -4.78
CA SER A 95 -5.75 4.09 -4.97
C SER A 95 -6.16 4.12 -6.45
N ARG A 96 -7.44 3.85 -6.71
CA ARG A 96 -8.09 3.79 -8.02
C ARG A 96 -9.40 4.57 -7.99
N ALA A 97 -10.09 4.67 -9.13
CA ALA A 97 -11.38 5.33 -9.23
C ALA A 97 -12.48 4.66 -8.38
N ASP A 98 -12.40 3.35 -8.21
CA ASP A 98 -13.38 2.51 -7.51
C ASP A 98 -13.09 2.33 -6.01
N GLY A 99 -12.00 2.94 -5.52
CA GLY A 99 -11.62 2.87 -4.10
C GLY A 99 -10.12 2.79 -3.85
N THR A 100 -9.78 2.67 -2.58
CA THR A 100 -8.39 2.49 -2.15
C THR A 100 -8.24 1.18 -1.39
N TYR A 101 -7.23 0.42 -1.79
CA TYR A 101 -6.99 -0.95 -1.37
C TYR A 101 -5.63 -1.11 -0.70
N PHE A 102 -5.54 -2.02 0.24
CA PHE A 102 -4.28 -2.49 0.82
C PHE A 102 -3.77 -3.69 0.01
N TYR A 103 -2.51 -3.67 -0.43
CA TYR A 103 -1.88 -4.82 -1.06
C TYR A 103 -1.42 -5.83 -0.01
N ASN A 104 -2.06 -6.97 0.02
CA ASN A 104 -1.65 -8.09 0.87
C ASN A 104 -0.73 -9.02 0.07
N ALA A 105 0.57 -8.92 0.31
CA ALA A 105 1.58 -9.74 -0.38
C ALA A 105 1.52 -11.23 0.01
N ILE A 106 0.93 -11.58 1.17
CA ILE A 106 0.83 -12.97 1.64
C ILE A 106 -0.21 -13.73 0.83
N THR A 107 -1.37 -13.13 0.64
CA THR A 107 -2.49 -13.76 -0.08
C THR A 107 -2.55 -13.35 -1.55
N ASN A 108 -1.65 -12.45 -1.97
CA ASN A 108 -1.57 -11.86 -3.30
C ASN A 108 -2.91 -11.29 -3.74
N ASP A 109 -3.44 -10.36 -2.95
CA ASP A 109 -4.71 -9.70 -3.23
C ASP A 109 -4.74 -8.24 -2.79
N LEU A 110 -5.78 -7.54 -3.23
CA LEU A 110 -6.12 -6.19 -2.82
C LEU A 110 -7.33 -6.24 -1.89
N VAL A 111 -7.15 -5.80 -0.65
CA VAL A 111 -8.21 -5.71 0.35
C VAL A 111 -8.74 -4.28 0.38
N LEU A 112 -10.04 -4.09 0.15
CA LEU A 112 -10.66 -2.78 0.18
C LEU A 112 -10.51 -2.13 1.56
N VAL A 113 -9.96 -0.92 1.58
CA VAL A 113 -9.83 -0.08 2.79
C VAL A 113 -10.95 0.94 2.83
N THR A 114 -11.22 1.60 1.70
CA THR A 114 -12.31 2.56 1.54
C THR A 114 -12.78 2.59 0.08
N THR A 115 -14.06 2.87 -0.14
CA THR A 115 -14.62 3.07 -1.48
C THR A 115 -14.32 4.47 -2.05
N GLU A 116 -13.62 5.31 -1.29
CA GLU A 116 -13.25 6.65 -1.72
C GLU A 116 -12.06 6.60 -2.69
N ASP A 117 -12.14 7.39 -3.76
CA ASP A 117 -11.01 7.69 -4.63
C ASP A 117 -10.09 8.70 -3.93
N LEU A 118 -8.99 8.22 -3.37
CA LEU A 118 -8.02 9.07 -2.66
C LEU A 118 -6.93 9.65 -3.57
N ARG A 119 -6.94 9.38 -4.89
CA ARG A 119 -5.93 9.93 -5.82
C ARG A 119 -5.86 11.46 -5.77
N PRO A 120 -6.97 12.22 -5.67
CA PRO A 120 -6.90 13.68 -5.54
C PRO A 120 -6.12 14.18 -4.31
N LEU A 121 -6.06 13.41 -3.23
CA LEU A 121 -5.29 13.76 -2.04
C LEU A 121 -3.77 13.53 -2.22
N MET A 122 -3.39 12.75 -3.24
CA MET A 122 -2.00 12.43 -3.58
C MET A 122 -1.49 13.20 -4.80
N ASP A 123 -2.38 13.77 -5.61
CA ASP A 123 -2.00 14.53 -6.82
C ASP A 123 -1.44 15.92 -6.52
N GLY A 124 -1.61 16.42 -5.31
CA GLY A 124 -1.36 17.81 -4.98
C GLY A 124 -2.35 18.72 -5.71
N ASN A 125 -1.88 19.87 -6.20
CA ASN A 125 -2.75 20.85 -6.88
C ASN A 125 -2.87 20.62 -8.41
N ARG A 126 -2.40 19.48 -8.93
CA ARG A 126 -2.39 19.17 -10.37
C ARG A 126 -2.87 17.75 -10.58
N PRO A 127 -4.15 17.55 -10.94
CA PRO A 127 -4.66 16.23 -11.30
C PRO A 127 -3.83 15.61 -12.42
N LEU A 128 -3.27 14.43 -12.17
CA LEU A 128 -2.37 13.74 -13.11
C LEU A 128 -3.15 12.92 -14.15
N GLY A 129 -4.44 12.69 -13.90
CA GLY A 129 -5.27 11.84 -14.77
C GLY A 129 -4.76 10.39 -14.84
N THR A 130 -3.98 9.98 -13.86
CA THR A 130 -3.45 8.61 -13.78
C THR A 130 -4.52 7.63 -13.28
N PRO A 131 -4.59 6.40 -13.84
CA PRO A 131 -5.57 5.41 -13.40
C PRO A 131 -5.28 4.89 -11.97
N VAL A 132 -4.01 4.83 -11.57
CA VAL A 132 -3.58 4.26 -10.28
C VAL A 132 -2.55 5.16 -9.61
N ILE A 133 -2.66 5.32 -8.29
CA ILE A 133 -1.58 5.87 -7.45
C ILE A 133 -1.25 4.85 -6.36
N LEU A 134 0.02 4.47 -6.27
CA LEU A 134 0.55 3.64 -5.18
C LEU A 134 1.06 4.57 -4.07
N LEU A 135 0.62 4.35 -2.83
CA LEU A 135 1.10 5.06 -1.65
C LEU A 135 1.96 4.12 -0.81
N LEU A 136 3.19 4.52 -0.50
CA LEU A 136 4.13 3.77 0.32
C LEU A 136 4.06 4.27 1.76
N VAL A 137 3.73 3.36 2.65
CA VAL A 137 3.53 3.61 4.09
C VAL A 137 4.38 2.63 4.88
N SER A 138 5.28 3.12 5.72
CA SER A 138 6.03 2.26 6.64
C SER A 138 5.35 2.19 7.99
N ASP A 139 5.16 0.99 8.51
CA ASP A 139 4.68 0.76 9.87
C ASP A 139 5.87 0.54 10.82
N MET A 140 6.24 1.59 11.54
CA MET A 140 7.36 1.59 12.48
C MET A 140 7.19 0.56 13.59
N SER A 141 5.95 0.17 13.91
CA SER A 141 5.69 -0.83 14.97
C SER A 141 6.22 -2.23 14.64
N ARG A 142 6.61 -2.49 13.39
CA ARG A 142 7.24 -3.75 12.96
C ARG A 142 8.72 -3.85 13.33
N TYR A 143 9.35 -2.75 13.73
CA TYR A 143 10.70 -2.79 14.25
C TYR A 143 10.67 -3.29 15.70
N LYS A 144 11.46 -4.34 15.99
CA LYS A 144 11.44 -5.06 17.28
C LYS A 144 11.56 -4.17 18.53
N ASN A 145 12.27 -3.05 18.42
CA ASN A 145 12.54 -2.15 19.55
C ASN A 145 11.79 -0.81 19.42
N TYR A 146 10.76 -0.74 18.57
CA TYR A 146 9.92 0.44 18.46
C TYR A 146 9.25 0.73 19.82
N SER A 147 9.23 2.01 20.23
CA SER A 147 8.66 2.46 21.50
C SER A 147 7.60 3.53 21.24
N PRO A 148 6.31 3.19 21.31
CA PRO A 148 5.23 4.18 21.06
C PRO A 148 5.42 5.45 21.91
N GLY A 149 5.21 6.62 21.27
CA GLY A 149 5.32 7.93 21.92
C GLY A 149 6.75 8.42 22.23
N ASN A 150 7.80 7.64 21.95
CA ASN A 150 9.18 8.03 22.18
C ASN A 150 9.88 8.41 20.86
N ALA A 151 9.73 9.65 20.41
CA ALA A 151 10.27 10.14 19.16
C ALA A 151 11.81 10.03 19.08
N GLU A 152 12.52 10.37 20.15
CA GLU A 152 13.98 10.32 20.20
C GLU A 152 14.52 8.90 20.03
N ARG A 153 13.96 7.93 20.76
CA ARG A 153 14.33 6.52 20.64
C ARG A 153 14.00 5.94 19.26
N ASN A 154 12.94 6.42 18.64
CA ASN A 154 12.45 5.91 17.36
C ASN A 154 13.08 6.60 16.14
N LYS A 155 13.87 7.65 16.31
CA LYS A 155 14.42 8.46 15.23
C LYS A 155 15.06 7.63 14.12
N HIS A 156 15.91 6.68 14.49
CA HIS A 156 16.59 5.83 13.51
C HIS A 156 15.63 4.87 12.76
N PHE A 157 14.49 4.49 13.35
CA PHE A 157 13.49 3.70 12.64
C PHE A 157 12.78 4.51 11.55
N PHE A 158 12.57 5.82 11.79
CA PHE A 158 12.05 6.70 10.75
C PHE A 158 13.04 6.83 9.59
N GLU A 159 14.33 6.94 9.88
CA GLU A 159 15.37 6.96 8.84
C GLU A 159 15.38 5.64 8.04
N MET A 160 15.34 4.50 8.72
CA MET A 160 15.28 3.18 8.08
C MET A 160 14.02 3.00 7.24
N GLY A 161 12.85 3.38 7.76
CA GLY A 161 11.59 3.31 7.01
C GLY A 161 11.58 4.17 5.76
N ALA A 162 12.22 5.35 5.79
CA ALA A 162 12.37 6.18 4.59
C ALA A 162 13.28 5.50 3.54
N ILE A 163 14.38 4.86 3.98
CA ILE A 163 15.29 4.09 3.12
C ILE A 163 14.55 2.91 2.50
N ASP A 164 13.86 2.12 3.32
CA ASP A 164 13.11 0.94 2.88
C ASP A 164 12.00 1.32 1.87
N ALA A 165 11.29 2.42 2.11
CA ALA A 165 10.34 2.97 1.14
C ALA A 165 11.02 3.41 -0.17
N GLY A 166 12.24 3.96 -0.10
CA GLY A 166 13.06 4.31 -1.26
C GLY A 166 13.43 3.08 -2.11
N ILE A 167 13.72 1.95 -1.46
CA ILE A 167 14.03 0.68 -2.15
C ILE A 167 12.79 0.17 -2.90
N VAL A 168 11.62 0.14 -2.24
CA VAL A 168 10.35 -0.23 -2.89
C VAL A 168 10.02 0.71 -4.05
N SER A 169 10.23 2.02 -3.85
CA SER A 169 10.05 3.05 -4.87
C SER A 169 10.91 2.81 -6.11
N GLN A 170 12.17 2.39 -5.93
CA GLN A 170 13.04 2.06 -7.05
C GLN A 170 12.61 0.79 -7.78
N ASN A 171 12.13 -0.24 -7.09
CA ASN A 171 11.54 -1.41 -7.72
C ASN A 171 10.37 -1.03 -8.64
N ILE A 172 9.45 -0.17 -8.14
CA ILE A 172 8.34 0.36 -8.95
C ILE A 172 8.87 1.08 -10.19
N SER A 173 9.87 1.94 -10.03
CA SER A 173 10.42 2.76 -11.12
C SER A 173 11.06 1.90 -12.21
N LEU A 174 11.84 0.88 -11.83
CA LEU A 174 12.49 -0.02 -12.78
C LEU A 174 11.49 -0.96 -13.44
N PHE A 175 10.53 -1.50 -12.69
CA PHE A 175 9.47 -2.32 -13.27
C PHE A 175 8.68 -1.55 -14.33
N CYS A 176 8.25 -0.32 -14.03
CA CYS A 176 7.54 0.51 -14.98
C CYS A 176 8.37 0.76 -16.24
N ALA A 177 9.65 1.12 -16.08
CA ALA A 177 10.54 1.35 -17.22
C ALA A 177 10.77 0.09 -18.07
N ALA A 178 10.83 -1.09 -17.44
CA ALA A 178 11.00 -2.36 -18.14
C ALA A 178 9.74 -2.79 -18.92
N ASN A 179 8.57 -2.26 -18.57
CA ASN A 179 7.28 -2.74 -19.10
C ASN A 179 6.47 -1.64 -19.82
N ASP A 180 7.14 -0.60 -20.29
CA ASP A 180 6.54 0.55 -21.00
C ASP A 180 5.42 1.23 -20.21
N LEU A 181 5.49 1.17 -18.88
CA LEU A 181 4.66 1.93 -17.97
C LEU A 181 5.37 3.22 -17.54
N GLY A 182 4.57 4.22 -17.24
CA GLY A 182 5.07 5.49 -16.71
C GLY A 182 4.87 5.59 -15.21
N THR A 183 5.85 6.16 -14.51
CA THR A 183 5.74 6.52 -13.10
C THR A 183 6.70 7.65 -12.73
N ARG A 184 6.49 8.22 -11.54
CA ARG A 184 7.48 9.06 -10.84
C ARG A 184 7.24 9.01 -9.34
N PRO A 185 8.30 8.91 -8.48
CA PRO A 185 8.15 9.07 -7.05
C PRO A 185 7.83 10.52 -6.68
N ARG A 186 6.92 10.71 -5.72
CA ARG A 186 6.51 12.03 -5.20
C ARG A 186 6.33 11.95 -3.68
N ALA A 187 6.75 12.99 -2.98
CA ALA A 187 6.47 13.16 -1.54
C ALA A 187 5.27 14.10 -1.27
N SER A 188 4.83 14.84 -2.30
CA SER A 188 3.70 15.77 -2.18
C SER A 188 2.38 15.02 -2.07
N MET A 189 1.67 15.22 -0.95
CA MET A 189 0.35 14.64 -0.66
C MET A 189 -0.30 15.34 0.53
N ASN A 190 -1.63 15.27 0.65
CA ASN A 190 -2.35 15.73 1.83
C ASN A 190 -2.31 14.66 2.92
N GLN A 191 -1.22 14.64 3.70
CA GLN A 191 -1.00 13.62 4.73
C GLN A 191 -2.08 13.58 5.80
N VAL A 192 -2.64 14.74 6.20
CA VAL A 192 -3.69 14.81 7.24
C VAL A 192 -4.96 14.11 6.76
N ALA A 193 -5.42 14.44 5.55
CA ALA A 193 -6.63 13.84 4.98
C ALA A 193 -6.43 12.34 4.70
N LEU A 194 -5.29 11.94 4.14
CA LEU A 194 -4.97 10.54 3.88
C LEU A 194 -4.90 9.71 5.16
N ARG A 195 -4.25 10.21 6.22
CA ARG A 195 -4.19 9.53 7.52
C ARG A 195 -5.58 9.22 8.05
N LYS A 196 -6.49 10.20 7.96
CA LYS A 196 -7.89 10.03 8.39
C LYS A 196 -8.63 9.02 7.51
N ALA A 197 -8.58 9.18 6.19
CA ALA A 197 -9.31 8.33 5.23
C ALA A 197 -8.86 6.86 5.29
N LEU A 198 -7.56 6.60 5.47
CA LEU A 198 -6.97 5.27 5.57
C LEU A 198 -6.95 4.73 7.01
N ASN A 199 -7.41 5.49 7.99
CA ASN A 199 -7.36 5.15 9.42
C ASN A 199 -5.96 4.70 9.88
N LEU A 200 -4.91 5.43 9.44
CA LEU A 200 -3.53 5.07 9.75
C LEU A 200 -3.20 5.33 11.21
N LYS A 201 -2.51 4.36 11.82
CA LYS A 201 -1.99 4.46 13.19
C LYS A 201 -0.88 5.51 13.27
N GLU A 202 -0.56 5.96 14.47
CA GLU A 202 0.55 6.88 14.72
C GLU A 202 1.90 6.29 14.25
N SER A 203 2.10 4.99 14.41
CA SER A 203 3.29 4.27 13.94
C SER A 203 3.43 4.19 12.42
N GLN A 204 2.39 4.50 11.65
CA GLN A 204 2.40 4.41 10.20
C GLN A 204 2.73 5.75 9.55
N VAL A 205 3.79 5.78 8.76
CA VAL A 205 4.35 6.99 8.13
C VAL A 205 4.26 6.88 6.61
N MET A 206 3.63 7.86 5.98
CA MET A 206 3.55 7.98 4.53
C MET A 206 4.82 8.65 3.99
N TRP A 207 5.53 8.00 3.07
CA TRP A 207 6.78 8.51 2.50
C TRP A 207 6.62 9.04 1.09
N LEU A 208 6.18 8.17 0.20
CA LEU A 208 6.14 8.45 -1.23
C LEU A 208 4.81 7.99 -1.83
N ASN A 209 4.39 8.65 -2.89
CA ASN A 209 3.38 8.14 -3.78
C ASN A 209 3.92 8.01 -5.22
N HIS A 210 3.38 7.06 -5.95
CA HIS A 210 3.70 6.76 -7.33
C HIS A 210 2.44 6.78 -8.18
N PRO A 211 2.15 7.83 -8.95
CA PRO A 211 1.22 7.73 -10.06
C PRO A 211 1.78 6.72 -11.07
N VAL A 212 0.94 5.79 -11.51
CA VAL A 212 1.30 4.76 -12.48
C VAL A 212 0.24 4.66 -13.55
N GLY A 213 0.66 4.56 -14.79
CA GLY A 213 -0.21 4.41 -15.94
C GLY A 213 0.59 4.22 -17.22
N TYR A 214 -0.11 4.07 -18.35
CA TYR A 214 0.54 4.05 -19.65
C TYR A 214 0.91 5.49 -20.04
N PRO A 215 2.16 5.75 -20.45
CA PRO A 215 2.58 7.09 -20.86
C PRO A 215 1.92 7.50 -22.16
N LYS A 216 1.56 8.79 -22.28
CA LYS A 216 1.16 9.41 -23.56
C LYS A 216 2.35 9.83 -24.36
#